data_1aba9afa6f682db1c9227ee6ecb83d16
#
_entry.id   1aba9afa6f682db1c9227ee6ecb83d16
#
_cell.length_a   1.000
_cell.length_b   1.000
_cell.length_c   1.000
_cell.angle_alpha   90.00
_cell.angle_beta   90.00
_cell.angle_gamma   90.00
#
_symmetry.space_group_name_H-M   'P 1'
#
loop_
_entity.id
_entity.type
_entity.pdbx_description
1 polymer ?
#
loop_
_entity_poly.entity_id
_entity_poly.type
_entity_poly.pdbx_seq_one_letter_code
_entity_poly.pdbx_strand_id
1 'polypeptide(L)'
;MEIKVLKNKQNLKLKQARLAIIDIGSNSIRMLIYDDFSSSRVPFFNEKAVCELGKNLDKSKKLHKSGVEYAYRVLKRFYEILNVSKISNIKIIATAVLREATDARPFIENIEKLFKKRIEILSGDEEAIYSAEGVKIGFDNVDGLVADLDRKSVV
;
A
#
# COMPACT_ATOMS: atom_id res chain seq x y z
N MET A 1 -20.56 9.21 -44.38
CA MET A 1 -19.34 9.81 -43.78
C MET A 1 -19.46 10.03 -42.25
N GLU A 2 -20.54 9.53 -41.61
CA GLU A 2 -20.81 9.74 -40.17
C GLU A 2 -20.41 8.59 -39.23
N ILE A 3 -20.12 7.41 -39.75
CA ILE A 3 -19.82 6.23 -38.90
C ILE A 3 -18.40 6.19 -38.35
N LYS A 4 -17.46 6.95 -38.94
CA LYS A 4 -16.07 7.01 -38.47
C LYS A 4 -15.85 7.90 -37.26
N VAL A 5 -16.72 8.87 -37.00
CA VAL A 5 -16.59 9.82 -35.89
C VAL A 5 -17.09 9.23 -34.56
N LEU A 6 -18.06 8.31 -34.63
CA LEU A 6 -18.62 7.67 -33.43
C LEU A 6 -17.70 6.60 -32.81
N LYS A 7 -16.88 5.92 -33.65
CA LYS A 7 -15.90 4.94 -33.14
C LYS A 7 -14.74 5.59 -32.38
N ASN A 8 -14.39 6.83 -32.69
CA ASN A 8 -13.32 7.55 -31.96
C ASN A 8 -13.78 8.13 -30.61
N LYS A 9 -15.08 8.40 -30.43
CA LYS A 9 -15.61 8.89 -29.14
C LYS A 9 -15.80 7.76 -28.10
N GLN A 10 -15.97 6.50 -28.54
CA GLN A 10 -16.06 5.37 -27.61
C GLN A 10 -14.70 4.89 -27.10
N ASN A 11 -13.60 5.17 -27.79
CA ASN A 11 -12.24 4.87 -27.33
C ASN A 11 -11.65 5.94 -26.40
N LEU A 12 -12.34 7.06 -26.16
CA LEU A 12 -12.03 8.05 -25.13
C LEU A 12 -12.70 7.75 -23.79
N LYS A 13 -13.38 6.59 -23.67
CA LYS A 13 -13.86 6.12 -22.37
C LYS A 13 -12.65 5.75 -21.51
N LEU A 14 -12.24 6.74 -20.69
CA LEU A 14 -11.59 6.53 -19.42
C LEU A 14 -10.46 5.47 -19.47
N LYS A 15 -9.26 5.88 -19.82
CA LYS A 15 -8.09 5.28 -19.19
C LYS A 15 -8.29 5.50 -17.69
N GLN A 16 -8.97 4.57 -17.04
CA GLN A 16 -9.05 4.57 -15.60
C GLN A 16 -7.61 4.56 -15.11
N ALA A 17 -7.28 5.57 -14.32
CA ALA A 17 -5.91 5.78 -13.91
C ALA A 17 -5.47 4.58 -13.09
N ARG A 18 -4.36 3.95 -13.48
CA ARG A 18 -3.69 2.92 -12.69
C ARG A 18 -3.60 3.37 -11.23
N LEU A 19 -3.90 2.47 -10.33
CA LEU A 19 -3.80 2.70 -8.89
C LEU A 19 -2.63 1.91 -8.33
N ALA A 20 -1.71 2.60 -7.67
CA ALA A 20 -0.66 1.98 -6.88
C ALA A 20 -0.99 2.10 -5.38
N ILE A 21 -0.87 1.00 -4.67
CA ILE A 21 -1.01 0.94 -3.22
C ILE A 21 0.33 0.49 -2.65
N ILE A 22 0.88 1.28 -1.73
CA ILE A 22 2.08 0.93 -0.96
C ILE A 22 1.65 0.71 0.48
N ASP A 23 1.92 -0.48 0.98
CA ASP A 23 1.65 -0.88 2.37
C ASP A 23 2.97 -0.98 3.13
N ILE A 24 3.09 -0.21 4.23
CA ILE A 24 4.26 -0.16 5.10
C ILE A 24 3.93 -0.85 6.42
N GLY A 25 4.26 -2.14 6.49
CA GLY A 25 4.05 -2.96 7.68
C GLY A 25 5.29 -3.13 8.55
N SER A 26 5.12 -3.75 9.71
CA SER A 26 6.19 -4.03 10.68
C SER A 26 7.31 -4.92 10.13
N ASN A 27 6.95 -5.90 9.31
CA ASN A 27 7.91 -6.84 8.75
C ASN A 27 8.32 -6.54 7.32
N SER A 28 7.40 -6.02 6.52
CA SER A 28 7.59 -5.87 5.07
C SER A 28 6.90 -4.64 4.54
N ILE A 29 7.43 -4.16 3.42
CA ILE A 29 6.79 -3.14 2.58
C ILE A 29 6.35 -3.82 1.30
N ARG A 30 5.13 -3.52 0.86
CA ARG A 30 4.53 -4.11 -0.34
C ARG A 30 4.02 -3.03 -1.27
N MET A 31 4.19 -3.21 -2.56
CA MET A 31 3.56 -2.39 -3.59
C MET A 31 2.69 -3.26 -4.49
N LEU A 32 1.45 -2.84 -4.67
CA LEU A 32 0.47 -3.42 -5.58
C LEU A 32 0.12 -2.36 -6.62
N ILE A 33 0.01 -2.76 -7.89
CA ILE A 33 -0.47 -1.87 -8.94
C ILE A 33 -1.62 -2.56 -9.68
N TYR A 34 -2.72 -1.83 -9.84
CA TYR A 34 -3.92 -2.24 -10.57
C TYR A 34 -4.06 -1.42 -11.84
N ASP A 35 -4.37 -2.08 -12.97
CA ASP A 35 -4.61 -1.40 -14.26
C ASP A 35 -5.95 -0.68 -14.26
N ASP A 36 -7.00 -1.38 -13.76
CA ASP A 36 -8.35 -0.88 -13.63
C ASP A 36 -8.97 -1.52 -12.39
N PHE A 37 -9.04 -0.76 -11.32
CA PHE A 37 -9.57 -1.26 -10.05
C PHE A 37 -11.07 -1.58 -10.11
N SER A 38 -11.79 -1.06 -11.10
CA SER A 38 -13.23 -1.36 -11.29
C SER A 38 -13.46 -2.68 -11.99
N SER A 39 -12.52 -3.14 -12.82
CA SER A 39 -12.66 -4.34 -13.65
C SER A 39 -11.82 -5.52 -13.17
N SER A 40 -10.72 -5.28 -12.46
CA SER A 40 -9.82 -6.34 -12.00
C SER A 40 -9.47 -6.20 -10.52
N ARG A 41 -9.78 -7.24 -9.76
CA ARG A 41 -9.38 -7.37 -8.34
C ARG A 41 -7.97 -7.94 -8.19
N VAL A 42 -7.31 -8.30 -9.30
CA VAL A 42 -5.96 -8.86 -9.31
C VAL A 42 -4.96 -7.79 -9.72
N PRO A 43 -3.96 -7.50 -8.89
CA PRO A 43 -2.90 -6.56 -9.27
C PRO A 43 -2.05 -7.16 -10.38
N PHE A 44 -1.72 -6.37 -11.41
CA PHE A 44 -0.77 -6.80 -12.44
C PHE A 44 0.70 -6.68 -11.99
N PHE A 45 0.94 -5.91 -10.93
CA PHE A 45 2.25 -5.82 -10.28
C PHE A 45 2.10 -6.02 -8.78
N ASN A 46 2.95 -6.87 -8.20
CA ASN A 46 2.95 -7.19 -6.78
C ASN A 46 4.38 -7.47 -6.33
N GLU A 47 4.96 -6.56 -5.58
CA GLU A 47 6.28 -6.72 -5.02
C GLU A 47 6.27 -6.53 -3.51
N LYS A 48 6.92 -7.44 -2.79
CA LYS A 48 7.05 -7.42 -1.34
C LYS A 48 8.54 -7.49 -0.97
N ALA A 49 8.98 -6.58 -0.09
CA ALA A 49 10.32 -6.57 0.47
C ALA A 49 10.27 -6.69 1.99
N VAL A 50 11.03 -7.63 2.55
CA VAL A 50 11.13 -7.82 4.00
C VAL A 50 12.13 -6.82 4.56
N CYS A 51 11.64 -5.79 5.24
CA CYS A 51 12.45 -4.70 5.79
C CYS A 51 12.66 -4.79 7.30
N GLU A 52 11.81 -5.53 8.01
CA GLU A 52 11.87 -5.70 9.48
C GLU A 52 11.87 -4.36 10.25
N LEU A 53 11.09 -3.36 9.79
CA LEU A 53 10.99 -2.05 10.42
C LEU A 53 10.61 -2.13 11.91
N GLY A 54 9.72 -3.07 12.25
CA GLY A 54 9.22 -3.28 13.62
C GLY A 54 10.03 -4.27 14.45
N LYS A 55 11.23 -4.67 14.03
CA LYS A 55 12.06 -5.59 14.80
C LYS A 55 12.40 -5.01 16.15
N ASN A 56 12.04 -5.70 17.24
CA ASN A 56 12.18 -5.28 18.64
C ASN A 56 11.44 -3.97 19.00
N LEU A 57 10.42 -3.55 18.23
CA LEU A 57 9.67 -2.31 18.46
C LEU A 57 8.94 -2.34 19.82
N ASP A 58 8.44 -3.49 20.25
CA ASP A 58 7.82 -3.73 21.56
C ASP A 58 8.70 -3.27 22.71
N LYS A 59 10.01 -3.56 22.63
CA LYS A 59 11.01 -3.23 23.65
C LYS A 59 11.63 -1.85 23.45
N SER A 60 12.06 -1.55 22.23
CA SER A 60 12.81 -0.32 21.93
C SER A 60 11.93 0.91 21.77
N LYS A 61 10.65 0.73 21.42
CA LYS A 61 9.72 1.79 20.96
C LYS A 61 10.27 2.62 19.80
N LYS A 62 11.26 2.07 19.06
CA LYS A 62 11.93 2.72 17.92
C LYS A 62 11.97 1.81 16.72
N LEU A 63 12.00 2.43 15.55
CA LEU A 63 12.20 1.72 14.30
C LEU A 63 13.58 1.02 14.27
N HIS A 64 13.63 -0.16 13.68
CA HIS A 64 14.88 -0.90 13.53
C HIS A 64 15.79 -0.22 12.51
N LYS A 65 16.97 0.22 12.92
CA LYS A 65 17.86 1.07 12.12
C LYS A 65 18.19 0.51 10.74
N SER A 66 18.66 -0.74 10.66
CA SER A 66 18.97 -1.36 9.37
C SER A 66 17.71 -1.62 8.53
N GLY A 67 16.56 -1.82 9.18
CA GLY A 67 15.24 -1.88 8.54
C GLY A 67 14.88 -0.58 7.86
N VAL A 68 15.08 0.54 8.53
CA VAL A 68 14.84 1.90 7.99
C VAL A 68 15.73 2.16 6.77
N GLU A 69 17.02 1.85 6.85
CA GLU A 69 17.96 2.03 5.73
C GLU A 69 17.56 1.19 4.51
N TYR A 70 17.11 -0.04 4.73
CA TYR A 70 16.65 -0.90 3.65
C TYR A 70 15.28 -0.43 3.10
N ALA A 71 14.37 -0.02 3.98
CA ALA A 71 13.08 0.53 3.59
C ALA A 71 13.22 1.76 2.67
N TYR A 72 14.15 2.66 2.95
CA TYR A 72 14.43 3.79 2.06
C TYR A 72 14.86 3.35 0.66
N ARG A 73 15.73 2.33 0.54
CA ARG A 73 16.14 1.80 -0.77
C ARG A 73 14.96 1.18 -1.53
N VAL A 74 14.12 0.42 -0.83
CA VAL A 74 12.91 -0.21 -1.40
C VAL A 74 11.93 0.85 -1.87
N LEU A 75 11.60 1.83 -1.02
CA LEU A 75 10.64 2.89 -1.36
C LEU A 75 11.13 3.80 -2.47
N LYS A 76 12.44 4.09 -2.52
CA LYS A 76 13.05 4.83 -3.64
C LYS A 76 12.90 4.05 -4.95
N ARG A 77 13.14 2.74 -4.95
CA ARG A 77 12.93 1.89 -6.13
C ARG A 77 11.45 1.86 -6.55
N PHE A 78 10.52 1.76 -5.60
CA PHE A 78 9.09 1.83 -5.89
C PHE A 78 8.70 3.16 -6.53
N TYR A 79 9.22 4.27 -6.00
CA TYR A 79 9.02 5.58 -6.60
C TYR A 79 9.53 5.64 -8.06
N GLU A 80 10.71 5.09 -8.34
CA GLU A 80 11.28 5.06 -9.68
C GLU A 80 10.41 4.21 -10.64
N ILE A 81 9.93 3.04 -10.21
CA ILE A 81 9.01 2.20 -10.99
C ILE A 81 7.73 2.99 -11.33
N LEU A 82 7.12 3.63 -10.35
CA LEU A 82 5.89 4.41 -10.54
C LEU A 82 6.09 5.61 -11.47
N ASN A 83 7.24 6.28 -11.35
CA ASN A 83 7.59 7.43 -12.17
C ASN A 83 7.80 7.02 -13.64
N VAL A 84 8.59 5.96 -13.91
CA VAL A 84 8.81 5.42 -15.26
C VAL A 84 7.50 4.93 -15.87
N SER A 85 6.64 4.30 -15.06
CA SER A 85 5.31 3.82 -15.49
C SER A 85 4.26 4.92 -15.60
N LYS A 86 4.59 6.18 -15.26
CA LYS A 86 3.70 7.35 -15.27
C LYS A 86 2.44 7.14 -14.42
N ILE A 87 2.58 6.47 -13.29
CA ILE A 87 1.49 6.22 -12.34
C ILE A 87 1.51 7.32 -11.26
N SER A 88 0.49 8.16 -11.24
CA SER A 88 0.36 9.29 -10.31
C SER A 88 -0.70 9.08 -9.23
N ASN A 89 -1.63 8.14 -9.45
CA ASN A 89 -2.62 7.75 -8.46
C ASN A 89 -1.99 6.74 -7.50
N ILE A 90 -1.44 7.25 -6.38
CA ILE A 90 -0.68 6.48 -5.40
C ILE A 90 -1.32 6.67 -4.04
N LYS A 91 -1.64 5.57 -3.37
CA LYS A 91 -2.05 5.53 -1.97
C LYS A 91 -0.93 4.87 -1.16
N ILE A 92 -0.53 5.49 -0.05
CA ILE A 92 0.48 4.95 0.86
C ILE A 92 -0.21 4.79 2.21
N ILE A 93 -0.25 3.56 2.68
CA ILE A 93 -0.79 3.20 4.00
C ILE A 93 0.32 2.67 4.89
N ALA A 94 0.16 2.85 6.18
CA ALA A 94 1.05 2.27 7.19
C ALA A 94 0.23 1.80 8.38
N THR A 95 0.73 0.78 9.05
CA THR A 95 0.06 0.14 10.17
C THR A 95 0.79 0.41 11.49
N ALA A 96 0.64 -0.45 12.47
CA ALA A 96 1.17 -0.34 13.82
C ALA A 96 2.64 0.15 13.90
N VAL A 97 3.48 -0.21 12.95
CA VAL A 97 4.91 0.12 12.99
C VAL A 97 5.18 1.62 13.03
N LEU A 98 4.47 2.42 12.23
CA LEU A 98 4.64 3.88 12.23
C LEU A 98 3.75 4.57 13.27
N ARG A 99 2.69 3.92 13.72
CA ARG A 99 1.82 4.43 14.79
C ARG A 99 2.49 4.36 16.17
N GLU A 100 3.28 3.31 16.42
CA GLU A 100 3.83 3.03 17.75
C GLU A 100 5.28 3.47 17.94
N ALA A 101 6.04 3.67 16.87
CA ALA A 101 7.44 4.08 16.96
C ALA A 101 7.57 5.56 17.31
N THR A 102 8.28 5.85 18.38
CA THR A 102 8.50 7.22 18.86
C THR A 102 9.39 8.06 17.94
N ASP A 103 10.15 7.40 17.07
CA ASP A 103 11.06 8.01 16.09
C ASP A 103 10.58 7.87 14.64
N ALA A 104 9.29 7.56 14.43
CA ALA A 104 8.73 7.38 13.08
C ALA A 104 8.67 8.69 12.27
N ARG A 105 8.54 9.84 12.93
CA ARG A 105 8.28 11.12 12.26
C ARG A 105 9.29 11.49 11.15
N PRO A 106 10.62 11.44 11.35
CA PRO A 106 11.57 11.71 10.28
C PRO A 106 11.46 10.75 9.10
N PHE A 107 11.13 9.48 9.36
CA PHE A 107 10.88 8.49 8.30
C PHE A 107 9.66 8.87 7.48
N ILE A 108 8.53 9.19 8.12
CA ILE A 108 7.28 9.62 7.48
C ILE A 108 7.54 10.86 6.60
N GLU A 109 8.12 11.92 7.16
CA GLU A 109 8.40 13.17 6.45
C GLU A 109 9.25 12.96 5.17
N ASN A 110 10.28 12.11 5.25
CA ASN A 110 11.13 11.79 4.10
C ASN A 110 10.38 11.04 3.01
N ILE A 111 9.52 10.09 3.37
CA ILE A 111 8.72 9.33 2.38
C ILE A 111 7.64 10.20 1.77
N GLU A 112 6.93 11.00 2.56
CA GLU A 112 5.95 11.96 2.05
C GLU A 112 6.58 12.97 1.07
N LYS A 113 7.78 13.45 1.37
CA LYS A 113 8.56 14.31 0.49
C LYS A 113 8.95 13.62 -0.82
N LEU A 114 9.38 12.35 -0.76
CA LEU A 114 9.76 11.55 -1.93
C LEU A 114 8.57 11.36 -2.88
N PHE A 115 7.44 10.92 -2.36
CA PHE A 115 6.26 10.60 -3.17
C PHE A 115 5.36 11.82 -3.43
N LYS A 116 5.56 12.93 -2.73
CA LYS A 116 4.66 14.10 -2.70
C LYS A 116 3.22 13.69 -2.35
N LYS A 117 3.08 12.73 -1.45
CA LYS A 117 1.82 12.14 -0.98
C LYS A 117 1.88 11.96 0.53
N ARG A 118 0.73 12.06 1.19
CA ARG A 118 0.58 11.74 2.60
C ARG A 118 0.58 10.23 2.83
N ILE A 119 1.15 9.82 3.95
CA ILE A 119 1.01 8.45 4.45
C ILE A 119 -0.24 8.41 5.34
N GLU A 120 -1.16 7.53 5.03
CA GLU A 120 -2.33 7.23 5.86
C GLU A 120 -1.94 6.18 6.90
N ILE A 121 -1.83 6.60 8.15
CA ILE A 121 -1.51 5.69 9.26
C ILE A 121 -2.82 5.15 9.81
N LEU A 122 -3.08 3.87 9.57
CA LEU A 122 -4.31 3.21 9.98
C LEU A 122 -4.36 2.99 11.50
N SER A 123 -5.52 3.23 12.11
CA SER A 123 -5.83 2.72 13.45
C SER A 123 -5.98 1.19 13.43
N GLY A 124 -5.98 0.54 14.59
CA GLY A 124 -6.24 -0.90 14.66
C GLY A 124 -7.62 -1.29 14.13
N ASP A 125 -8.63 -0.45 14.38
CA ASP A 125 -10.00 -0.68 13.89
C ASP A 125 -10.09 -0.55 12.36
N GLU A 126 -9.44 0.46 11.76
CA GLU A 126 -9.38 0.62 10.30
C GLU A 126 -8.64 -0.54 9.64
N GLU A 127 -7.55 -1.02 10.26
CA GLU A 127 -6.78 -2.18 9.78
C GLU A 127 -7.66 -3.46 9.78
N ALA A 128 -8.43 -3.68 10.86
CA ALA A 128 -9.38 -4.79 10.95
C ALA A 128 -10.51 -4.68 9.90
N ILE A 129 -11.06 -3.48 9.70
CA ILE A 129 -12.11 -3.24 8.70
C ILE A 129 -11.56 -3.52 7.29
N TYR A 130 -10.39 -3.01 6.93
CA TYR A 130 -9.81 -3.24 5.61
C TYR A 130 -9.44 -4.71 5.37
N SER A 131 -8.97 -5.41 6.39
CA SER A 131 -8.73 -6.86 6.31
C SER A 131 -10.04 -7.62 6.05
N ALA A 132 -11.11 -7.30 6.77
CA ALA A 132 -12.43 -7.91 6.57
C ALA A 132 -13.02 -7.62 5.18
N GLU A 133 -12.92 -6.37 4.70
CA GLU A 133 -13.35 -6.01 3.35
C GLU A 133 -12.52 -6.72 2.28
N GLY A 134 -11.21 -6.88 2.50
CA GLY A 134 -10.34 -7.65 1.61
C GLY A 134 -10.78 -9.12 1.46
N VAL A 135 -11.19 -9.76 2.55
CA VAL A 135 -11.75 -11.12 2.53
C VAL A 135 -13.06 -11.17 1.75
N LYS A 136 -13.99 -10.23 1.98
CA LYS A 136 -15.27 -10.17 1.26
C LYS A 136 -15.10 -10.02 -0.25
N ILE A 137 -14.07 -9.28 -0.68
CA ILE A 137 -13.77 -9.12 -2.10
C ILE A 137 -13.34 -10.45 -2.74
N GLY A 138 -12.70 -11.34 -1.98
CA GLY A 138 -12.18 -12.63 -2.46
C GLY A 138 -13.21 -13.76 -2.50
N PHE A 139 -14.38 -13.61 -1.87
CA PHE A 139 -15.38 -14.67 -1.73
C PHE A 139 -16.79 -14.14 -1.98
N ASP A 140 -17.62 -14.88 -2.72
CA ASP A 140 -18.98 -14.45 -3.09
C ASP A 140 -19.98 -14.48 -1.92
N ASN A 141 -19.76 -15.34 -0.93
CA ASN A 141 -20.58 -15.44 0.28
C ASN A 141 -19.69 -15.69 1.48
N VAL A 142 -19.47 -14.66 2.29
CA VAL A 142 -18.71 -14.78 3.54
C VAL A 142 -19.68 -14.75 4.71
N ASP A 143 -19.84 -15.90 5.37
CA ASP A 143 -20.48 -16.02 6.67
C ASP A 143 -19.46 -16.61 7.65
N GLY A 144 -19.00 -15.80 8.62
CA GLY A 144 -18.00 -16.23 9.57
C GLY A 144 -17.21 -15.07 10.21
N LEU A 145 -16.24 -15.45 11.02
CA LEU A 145 -15.33 -14.54 11.72
C LEU A 145 -14.05 -14.34 10.89
N VAL A 146 -13.67 -13.09 10.63
CA VAL A 146 -12.37 -12.73 10.05
C VAL A 146 -11.45 -12.39 11.20
N ALA A 147 -10.35 -13.14 11.36
CA ALA A 147 -9.30 -12.85 12.32
C ALA A 147 -8.02 -12.51 11.59
N ASP A 148 -7.48 -11.31 11.83
CA ASP A 148 -6.17 -10.89 11.37
C ASP A 148 -5.16 -11.07 12.52
N LEU A 149 -4.27 -12.06 12.36
CA LEU A 149 -3.23 -12.35 13.33
C LEU A 149 -1.96 -11.59 12.94
N ASP A 150 -1.86 -10.34 13.39
CA ASP A 150 -0.61 -9.60 13.25
C ASP A 150 0.49 -10.23 14.12
N ARG A 151 1.74 -10.18 13.64
CA ARG A 151 2.90 -10.74 14.36
C ARG A 151 3.13 -10.14 15.75
N LYS A 152 2.40 -9.10 16.12
CA LYS A 152 2.43 -8.46 17.43
C LYS A 152 1.36 -8.92 18.41
N SER A 153 0.34 -9.60 17.93
CA SER A 153 -0.74 -10.08 18.78
C SER A 153 -0.38 -11.43 19.37
N VAL A 154 0.64 -11.47 20.22
CA VAL A 154 0.78 -12.54 21.22
C VAL A 154 0.28 -11.94 22.52
N VAL A 155 -0.99 -12.14 22.78
CA VAL A 155 -1.57 -12.01 24.10
C VAL A 155 -1.39 -13.32 24.84
#